data_da99c2689679092238bd7065413b7b03
#
_entry.id   da99c2689679092238bd7065413b7b03
#
_cell.length_a   1.000
_cell.length_b   1.000
_cell.length_c   1.000
_cell.angle_alpha   90.00
_cell.angle_beta   90.00
_cell.angle_gamma   90.00
#
_symmetry.space_group_name_H-M   'P 1'
#
loop_
_entity.id
_entity.type
_entity.pdbx_description
1 polymer ?
#
loop_
_entity_poly.entity_id
_entity_poly.type
_entity_poly.pdbx_seq_one_letter_code
_entity_poly.pdbx_strand_id
1 'polypeptide(L)'
;NGDQYINCRAQLPESIRVIEVSNNDAWARDSGPTFLVNDKGGLRANSWQFNAYGGLVDGLYYPWDKDNLLADKICEVEGVDYYKQESFVLEGGSIHVDGEGTVLTTEMCLLSKGRNPNLSKGQIEQTLKEYLNVEKVIWIKDGIDPEETNGHVDDVACFARPGEVICIYTEDKNH
;
A
#
# COMPACT_ATOMS: atom_id res chain seq x y z
N ASN A 1 15.19 7.19 -16.17
CA ASN A 1 16.33 7.89 -16.74
C ASN A 1 15.81 9.02 -17.66
N GLY A 2 16.68 9.94 -18.10
CA GLY A 2 16.30 11.09 -18.92
C GLY A 2 15.51 10.72 -20.19
N ASP A 3 15.78 9.58 -20.80
CA ASP A 3 15.05 9.13 -22.00
C ASP A 3 13.61 8.72 -21.66
N GLN A 4 13.39 8.07 -20.52
CA GLN A 4 12.04 7.73 -20.04
C GLN A 4 11.24 8.99 -19.72
N TYR A 5 11.86 9.99 -19.09
CA TYR A 5 11.22 11.27 -18.83
C TYR A 5 10.80 11.97 -20.14
N ILE A 6 11.71 12.07 -21.11
CA ILE A 6 11.44 12.68 -22.42
C ILE A 6 10.29 11.95 -23.13
N ASN A 7 10.31 10.62 -23.13
CA ASN A 7 9.26 9.79 -23.73
C ASN A 7 7.90 9.99 -23.04
N CYS A 8 7.84 9.93 -21.71
CA CYS A 8 6.61 10.21 -20.96
C CYS A 8 6.09 11.61 -21.26
N ARG A 9 6.98 12.62 -21.25
CA ARG A 9 6.56 14.01 -21.50
C ARG A 9 6.00 14.21 -22.90
N ALA A 10 6.51 13.49 -23.91
CA ALA A 10 6.04 13.54 -25.28
C ALA A 10 4.66 12.89 -25.50
N GLN A 11 4.27 11.94 -24.64
CA GLN A 11 3.03 11.18 -24.78
C GLN A 11 1.88 11.72 -23.91
N LEU A 12 2.20 12.47 -22.85
CA LEU A 12 1.21 12.94 -21.88
C LEU A 12 0.79 14.39 -22.14
N PRO A 13 -0.47 14.77 -21.86
CA PRO A 13 -0.89 16.17 -21.91
C PRO A 13 -0.04 17.07 -20.98
N GLU A 14 0.09 18.34 -21.33
CA GLU A 14 0.84 19.33 -20.53
C GLU A 14 0.30 19.49 -19.10
N SER A 15 -1.00 19.27 -18.90
CA SER A 15 -1.64 19.32 -17.59
C SER A 15 -1.19 18.21 -16.63
N ILE A 16 -0.52 17.15 -17.13
CA ILE A 16 0.03 16.09 -16.29
C ILE A 16 1.49 16.40 -16.03
N ARG A 17 1.82 16.64 -14.75
CA ARG A 17 3.20 16.82 -14.31
C ARG A 17 3.95 15.49 -14.38
N VAL A 18 5.10 15.47 -15.02
CA VAL A 18 6.00 14.32 -15.06
C VAL A 18 7.19 14.60 -14.16
N ILE A 19 7.50 13.67 -13.28
CA ILE A 19 8.59 13.79 -12.31
C ILE A 19 9.51 12.59 -12.49
N GLU A 20 10.82 12.83 -12.50
CA GLU A 20 11.81 11.76 -12.51
C GLU A 20 12.17 11.38 -11.08
N VAL A 21 11.87 10.14 -10.70
CA VAL A 21 12.19 9.56 -9.38
C VAL A 21 12.86 8.21 -9.60
N SER A 22 13.99 7.98 -8.91
CA SER A 22 14.66 6.67 -8.93
C SER A 22 13.88 5.66 -8.11
N ASN A 23 13.65 4.49 -8.68
CA ASN A 23 13.02 3.33 -8.05
C ASN A 23 13.78 2.04 -8.38
N ASN A 24 13.44 0.95 -7.74
CA ASN A 24 13.93 -0.40 -8.06
C ASN A 24 12.89 -1.15 -8.89
N ASP A 25 11.59 -0.91 -8.65
CA ASP A 25 10.46 -1.46 -9.39
C ASP A 25 9.36 -0.40 -9.59
N ALA A 26 8.35 -0.69 -10.42
CA ALA A 26 7.39 0.30 -10.93
C ALA A 26 6.10 0.43 -10.08
N TRP A 27 5.93 -0.34 -9.03
CA TRP A 27 4.67 -0.46 -8.27
C TRP A 27 4.48 0.68 -7.25
N ALA A 28 4.10 1.85 -7.76
CA ALA A 28 3.87 3.04 -6.94
C ALA A 28 2.64 2.94 -6.02
N ARG A 29 1.69 2.03 -6.29
CA ARG A 29 0.58 1.73 -5.38
C ARG A 29 1.10 1.23 -4.04
N ASP A 30 2.15 0.40 -4.06
CA ASP A 30 2.63 -0.34 -2.90
C ASP A 30 3.71 0.42 -2.13
N SER A 31 4.60 1.08 -2.86
CA SER A 31 5.70 1.85 -2.28
C SER A 31 5.41 3.34 -2.10
N GLY A 32 4.26 3.85 -2.61
CA GLY A 32 3.85 5.23 -2.45
C GLY A 32 3.21 5.55 -1.09
N PRO A 33 3.04 6.84 -0.76
CA PRO A 33 2.44 7.26 0.51
C PRO A 33 0.92 7.03 0.53
N THR A 34 0.37 6.76 1.73
CA THR A 34 -1.06 6.80 1.95
C THR A 34 -1.47 8.21 2.39
N PHE A 35 -2.25 8.90 1.57
CA PHE A 35 -2.72 10.24 1.87
C PHE A 35 -3.98 10.23 2.73
N LEU A 36 -4.03 11.16 3.67
CA LEU A 36 -5.16 11.44 4.55
C LEU A 36 -5.63 12.87 4.30
N VAL A 37 -6.94 13.04 4.23
CA VAL A 37 -7.57 14.35 4.08
C VAL A 37 -8.49 14.62 5.26
N ASN A 38 -8.57 15.88 5.69
CA ASN A 38 -9.52 16.29 6.70
C ASN A 38 -10.68 17.11 6.11
N ASP A 39 -11.72 17.36 6.91
CA ASP A 39 -12.92 18.09 6.50
C ASP A 39 -12.65 19.52 6.00
N LYS A 40 -11.48 20.07 6.26
CA LYS A 40 -11.06 21.41 5.83
C LYS A 40 -10.17 21.39 4.58
N GLY A 41 -10.00 20.22 3.96
CA GLY A 41 -9.13 20.03 2.80
C GLY A 41 -7.63 20.00 3.14
N GLY A 42 -7.26 19.89 4.42
CA GLY A 42 -5.88 19.67 4.83
C GLY A 42 -5.43 18.26 4.44
N LEU A 43 -4.19 18.16 3.95
CA LEU A 43 -3.58 16.92 3.47
C LEU A 43 -2.40 16.54 4.37
N ARG A 44 -2.30 15.27 4.69
CA ARG A 44 -1.14 14.65 5.35
C ARG A 44 -0.93 13.24 4.80
N ALA A 45 0.25 12.67 4.97
CA ALA A 45 0.54 11.35 4.47
C ALA A 45 1.13 10.42 5.52
N ASN A 46 1.07 9.12 5.28
CA ASN A 46 1.88 8.11 5.94
C ASN A 46 2.88 7.54 4.93
N SER A 47 4.14 7.53 5.33
CA SER A 47 5.22 6.83 4.64
C SER A 47 5.50 5.54 5.40
N TRP A 48 5.05 4.42 4.84
CA TRP A 48 5.24 3.08 5.40
C TRP A 48 6.60 2.51 5.04
N GLN A 49 7.06 1.50 5.78
CA GLN A 49 8.19 0.71 5.33
C GLN A 49 7.76 -0.18 4.18
N PHE A 50 8.55 -0.20 3.12
CA PHE A 50 8.40 -1.10 1.99
C PHE A 50 9.61 -2.04 1.90
N ASN A 51 9.37 -3.33 1.72
CA ASN A 51 10.42 -4.34 1.71
C ASN A 51 10.27 -5.37 0.58
N ALA A 52 9.77 -4.93 -0.58
CA ALA A 52 9.60 -5.77 -1.77
C ALA A 52 8.74 -7.02 -1.51
N TYR A 53 7.61 -6.86 -0.80
CA TYR A 53 6.61 -7.91 -0.57
C TYR A 53 7.01 -9.04 0.37
N GLY A 54 8.03 -8.85 1.21
CA GLY A 54 8.39 -9.89 2.20
C GLY A 54 9.86 -9.87 2.63
N GLY A 55 10.62 -8.89 2.18
CA GLY A 55 12.00 -8.69 2.59
C GLY A 55 12.90 -9.85 2.22
N LEU A 56 13.72 -10.30 3.18
CA LEU A 56 14.63 -11.44 2.99
C LEU A 56 13.96 -12.80 3.24
N VAL A 57 12.67 -12.83 3.63
CA VAL A 57 11.94 -14.08 3.92
C VAL A 57 11.30 -14.62 2.65
N ASP A 58 10.50 -13.82 2.00
CA ASP A 58 9.69 -14.16 0.83
C ASP A 58 9.51 -12.99 -0.14
N GLY A 59 10.38 -11.96 -0.08
CA GLY A 59 10.35 -10.81 -0.97
C GLY A 59 10.74 -11.15 -2.41
N LEU A 60 10.18 -10.40 -3.35
CA LEU A 60 10.32 -10.65 -4.78
C LEU A 60 11.66 -10.19 -5.35
N TYR A 61 12.29 -9.18 -4.77
CA TYR A 61 13.55 -8.64 -5.29
C TYR A 61 14.40 -7.96 -4.21
N TYR A 62 15.66 -7.76 -4.55
CA TYR A 62 16.65 -7.06 -3.75
C TYR A 62 17.63 -6.33 -4.69
N PRO A 63 18.05 -5.08 -4.39
CA PRO A 63 17.62 -4.23 -3.27
C PRO A 63 16.27 -3.56 -3.52
N TRP A 64 15.64 -3.02 -2.45
CA TRP A 64 14.40 -2.22 -2.48
C TRP A 64 14.56 -0.84 -1.83
N ASP A 65 15.80 -0.41 -1.63
CA ASP A 65 16.15 0.83 -0.94
C ASP A 65 15.56 2.09 -1.57
N LYS A 66 15.44 2.13 -2.90
CA LYS A 66 14.86 3.27 -3.62
C LYS A 66 13.34 3.29 -3.51
N ASP A 67 12.71 2.14 -3.55
CA ASP A 67 11.26 2.00 -3.42
C ASP A 67 10.83 2.33 -1.98
N ASN A 68 11.58 1.90 -0.99
CA ASN A 68 11.35 2.27 0.42
C ASN A 68 11.47 3.78 0.70
N LEU A 69 12.08 4.54 -0.20
CA LEU A 69 12.16 6.01 -0.13
C LEU A 69 11.15 6.72 -1.02
N LEU A 70 10.35 6.00 -1.81
CA LEU A 70 9.47 6.61 -2.80
C LEU A 70 8.38 7.46 -2.13
N ALA A 71 7.78 6.97 -1.05
CA ALA A 71 6.77 7.71 -0.29
C ALA A 71 7.31 9.06 0.23
N ASP A 72 8.49 9.05 0.84
CA ASP A 72 9.16 10.26 1.35
C ASP A 72 9.37 11.27 0.20
N LYS A 73 9.91 10.82 -0.92
CA LYS A 73 10.19 11.68 -2.09
C LYS A 73 8.92 12.28 -2.70
N ILE A 74 7.82 11.51 -2.75
CA ILE A 74 6.54 12.02 -3.22
C ILE A 74 6.02 13.10 -2.27
N CYS A 75 6.08 12.88 -0.96
CA CYS A 75 5.66 13.86 0.04
C CYS A 75 6.49 15.15 -0.04
N GLU A 76 7.80 15.03 -0.21
CA GLU A 76 8.71 16.18 -0.39
C GLU A 76 8.37 16.99 -1.64
N VAL A 77 8.13 16.32 -2.77
CA VAL A 77 7.79 16.96 -4.05
C VAL A 77 6.43 17.65 -4.00
N GLU A 78 5.47 17.07 -3.28
CA GLU A 78 4.13 17.65 -3.10
C GLU A 78 4.07 18.67 -1.96
N GLY A 79 5.13 18.80 -1.15
CA GLY A 79 5.16 19.69 0.01
C GLY A 79 4.16 19.29 1.10
N VAL A 80 3.94 17.99 1.28
CA VAL A 80 2.98 17.44 2.23
C VAL A 80 3.70 16.88 3.45
N ASP A 81 3.27 17.30 4.64
CA ASP A 81 3.74 16.72 5.89
C ASP A 81 3.33 15.24 6.00
N TYR A 82 4.23 14.42 6.54
CA TYR A 82 3.96 12.99 6.67
C TYR A 82 4.47 12.39 7.98
N TYR A 83 3.87 11.27 8.37
CA TYR A 83 4.35 10.41 9.43
C TYR A 83 5.19 9.29 8.82
N LYS A 84 6.45 9.21 9.24
CA LYS A 84 7.33 8.12 8.82
C LYS A 84 7.18 6.93 9.75
N GLN A 85 6.82 5.79 9.18
CA GLN A 85 6.70 4.52 9.89
C GLN A 85 7.99 3.71 9.74
N GLU A 86 8.87 3.76 10.74
CA GLU A 86 10.19 3.09 10.65
C GLU A 86 10.16 1.59 10.96
N SER A 87 9.07 1.08 11.51
CA SER A 87 8.97 -0.30 12.00
C SER A 87 7.71 -1.04 11.56
N PHE A 88 6.93 -0.47 10.64
CA PHE A 88 5.70 -1.07 10.17
C PHE A 88 5.72 -1.19 8.65
N VAL A 89 5.76 -2.43 8.16
CA VAL A 89 5.73 -2.74 6.72
C VAL A 89 4.28 -2.78 6.28
N LEU A 90 3.95 -1.99 5.26
CA LEU A 90 2.63 -1.97 4.63
C LEU A 90 2.75 -1.50 3.19
N GLU A 91 2.16 -2.24 2.30
CA GLU A 91 1.98 -1.90 0.89
C GLU A 91 0.56 -1.33 0.66
N GLY A 92 0.42 -0.37 -0.25
CA GLY A 92 -0.88 0.23 -0.55
C GLY A 92 -1.92 -0.75 -1.07
N GLY A 93 -1.48 -1.80 -1.79
CA GLY A 93 -2.35 -2.88 -2.27
C GLY A 93 -2.78 -3.87 -1.19
N SER A 94 -2.07 -3.89 -0.05
CA SER A 94 -2.42 -4.74 1.10
C SER A 94 -3.63 -4.24 1.91
N ILE A 95 -4.12 -3.02 1.61
CA ILE A 95 -5.26 -2.41 2.28
C ILE A 95 -6.25 -1.80 1.28
N HIS A 96 -7.53 -1.80 1.63
CA HIS A 96 -8.57 -1.06 0.92
C HIS A 96 -9.51 -0.39 1.91
N VAL A 97 -9.70 0.92 1.82
CA VAL A 97 -10.54 1.70 2.73
C VAL A 97 -11.85 2.11 2.07
N ASP A 98 -12.92 2.22 2.86
CA ASP A 98 -14.23 2.71 2.39
C ASP A 98 -14.37 4.23 2.45
N GLY A 99 -13.42 4.93 3.08
CA GLY A 99 -13.48 6.38 3.32
C GLY A 99 -14.37 6.79 4.49
N GLU A 100 -15.05 5.85 5.15
CA GLU A 100 -15.97 6.07 6.28
C GLU A 100 -15.63 5.22 7.51
N GLY A 101 -14.34 4.93 7.69
CA GLY A 101 -13.82 4.34 8.91
C GLY A 101 -13.64 2.81 8.86
N THR A 102 -13.74 2.16 7.71
CA THR A 102 -13.49 0.73 7.58
C THR A 102 -12.33 0.44 6.63
N VAL A 103 -11.44 -0.49 7.00
CA VAL A 103 -10.36 -1.01 6.16
C VAL A 103 -10.49 -2.52 5.99
N LEU A 104 -10.25 -2.99 4.76
CA LEU A 104 -10.06 -4.40 4.40
C LEU A 104 -8.57 -4.69 4.33
N THR A 105 -8.16 -5.87 4.78
CA THR A 105 -6.81 -6.41 4.63
C THR A 105 -6.85 -7.94 4.73
N THR A 106 -5.70 -8.62 4.49
CA THR A 106 -5.60 -10.07 4.63
C THR A 106 -4.68 -10.48 5.78
N GLU A 107 -5.00 -11.60 6.42
CA GLU A 107 -4.11 -12.23 7.40
C GLU A 107 -2.84 -12.75 6.72
N MET A 108 -3.00 -13.34 5.54
CA MET A 108 -1.90 -13.87 4.74
C MET A 108 -0.82 -12.82 4.48
N CYS A 109 -1.18 -11.59 4.19
CA CYS A 109 -0.22 -10.50 3.96
C CYS A 109 0.33 -9.92 5.27
N LEU A 110 -0.50 -9.22 6.06
CA LEU A 110 0.01 -8.41 7.17
C LEU A 110 0.52 -9.20 8.37
N LEU A 111 0.08 -10.46 8.55
CA LEU A 111 0.58 -11.33 9.61
C LEU A 111 1.73 -12.25 9.15
N SER A 112 2.20 -12.09 7.91
CA SER A 112 3.31 -12.89 7.41
C SER A 112 4.62 -12.58 8.13
N LYS A 113 5.53 -13.54 8.12
CA LYS A 113 6.87 -13.37 8.70
C LYS A 113 7.72 -12.36 7.91
N GLY A 114 7.38 -12.15 6.66
CA GLY A 114 8.05 -11.18 5.79
C GLY A 114 7.60 -9.73 6.00
N ARG A 115 6.52 -9.46 6.76
CA ARG A 115 6.01 -8.11 7.01
C ARG A 115 6.28 -7.65 8.43
N ASN A 116 5.43 -8.05 9.36
CA ASN A 116 5.44 -7.53 10.74
C ASN A 116 5.58 -8.67 11.78
N PRO A 117 6.65 -9.49 11.75
CA PRO A 117 6.76 -10.73 12.54
C PRO A 117 6.76 -10.51 14.06
N ASN A 118 7.09 -9.29 14.49
CA ASN A 118 7.18 -8.95 15.92
C ASN A 118 5.91 -8.31 16.46
N LEU A 119 4.87 -8.13 15.64
CA LEU A 119 3.62 -7.52 16.03
C LEU A 119 2.49 -8.56 16.09
N SER A 120 1.68 -8.49 17.15
CA SER A 120 0.43 -9.23 17.23
C SER A 120 -0.62 -8.60 16.31
N LYS A 121 -1.64 -9.41 15.95
CA LYS A 121 -2.79 -8.92 15.16
C LYS A 121 -3.42 -7.66 15.76
N GLY A 122 -3.60 -7.62 17.09
CA GLY A 122 -4.15 -6.45 17.77
C GLY A 122 -3.27 -5.22 17.70
N GLN A 123 -1.94 -5.37 17.68
CA GLN A 123 -1.03 -4.23 17.49
C GLN A 123 -1.07 -3.71 16.06
N ILE A 124 -1.17 -4.61 15.07
CA ILE A 124 -1.36 -4.23 13.67
C ILE A 124 -2.69 -3.48 13.49
N GLU A 125 -3.79 -4.01 14.04
CA GLU A 125 -5.08 -3.30 14.02
C GLU A 125 -5.01 -1.90 14.64
N GLN A 126 -4.32 -1.77 15.77
CA GLN A 126 -4.17 -0.48 16.43
C GLN A 126 -3.40 0.50 15.55
N THR A 127 -2.32 0.06 14.89
CA THR A 127 -1.56 0.88 13.95
C THR A 127 -2.43 1.31 12.77
N LEU A 128 -3.19 0.38 12.16
CA LEU A 128 -4.10 0.72 11.07
C LEU A 128 -5.16 1.74 11.50
N LYS A 129 -5.75 1.57 12.67
CA LYS A 129 -6.75 2.52 13.20
C LYS A 129 -6.17 3.90 13.43
N GLU A 130 -5.00 3.96 14.02
CA GLU A 130 -4.33 5.23 14.34
C GLU A 130 -3.91 6.00 13.10
N TYR A 131 -3.25 5.32 12.15
CA TYR A 131 -2.64 6.00 11.00
C TYR A 131 -3.53 6.10 9.76
N LEU A 132 -4.57 5.27 9.63
CA LEU A 132 -5.57 5.38 8.56
C LEU A 132 -6.84 6.11 8.99
N ASN A 133 -6.96 6.45 10.28
CA ASN A 133 -8.17 7.04 10.86
C ASN A 133 -9.40 6.16 10.61
N VAL A 134 -9.29 4.87 10.86
CA VAL A 134 -10.38 3.89 10.74
C VAL A 134 -10.77 3.33 12.09
N GLU A 135 -12.04 2.97 12.24
CA GLU A 135 -12.58 2.37 13.47
C GLU A 135 -12.61 0.84 13.39
N LYS A 136 -12.76 0.31 12.17
CA LYS A 136 -12.99 -1.11 11.93
C LYS A 136 -11.96 -1.68 10.94
N VAL A 137 -11.36 -2.82 11.31
CA VAL A 137 -10.51 -3.62 10.43
C VAL A 137 -11.24 -4.93 10.12
N ILE A 138 -11.44 -5.21 8.85
CA ILE A 138 -12.00 -6.48 8.37
C ILE A 138 -10.86 -7.30 7.78
N TRP A 139 -10.66 -8.48 8.34
CA TRP A 139 -9.64 -9.43 7.92
C TRP A 139 -10.24 -10.48 7.00
N ILE A 140 -9.70 -10.59 5.80
CA ILE A 140 -9.87 -11.76 4.94
C ILE A 140 -8.74 -12.72 5.29
N LYS A 141 -9.04 -14.01 5.38
CA LYS A 141 -8.03 -14.97 5.86
C LYS A 141 -6.89 -15.11 4.87
N ASP A 142 -7.22 -15.45 3.64
CA ASP A 142 -6.25 -15.74 2.60
C ASP A 142 -6.47 -14.78 1.41
N GLY A 143 -5.39 -14.38 0.75
CA GLY A 143 -5.43 -13.77 -0.56
C GLY A 143 -5.18 -14.81 -1.64
N ILE A 144 -5.08 -14.35 -2.87
CA ILE A 144 -4.53 -15.13 -3.98
C ILE A 144 -3.05 -14.75 -4.14
N ASP A 145 -2.34 -15.48 -4.95
CA ASP A 145 -0.97 -15.15 -5.36
C ASP A 145 0.09 -15.12 -4.25
N PRO A 146 0.31 -16.27 -3.60
CA PRO A 146 1.30 -16.37 -2.53
C PRO A 146 2.76 -16.24 -3.02
N GLU A 147 3.01 -16.26 -4.34
CA GLU A 147 4.34 -16.17 -4.94
C GLU A 147 4.67 -14.77 -5.50
N GLU A 148 3.73 -13.82 -5.43
CA GLU A 148 3.92 -12.43 -5.85
C GLU A 148 3.76 -11.46 -4.67
N THR A 149 2.53 -10.98 -4.41
CA THR A 149 2.28 -10.00 -3.34
C THR A 149 2.10 -10.61 -1.96
N ASN A 150 2.06 -11.96 -1.88
CA ASN A 150 1.75 -12.69 -0.65
C ASN A 150 0.36 -12.34 -0.08
N GLY A 151 -0.63 -12.25 -0.97
CA GLY A 151 -2.03 -12.15 -0.61
C GLY A 151 -2.54 -10.75 -0.37
N HIS A 152 -2.20 -9.80 -1.22
CA HIS A 152 -2.81 -8.49 -1.19
C HIS A 152 -4.34 -8.54 -1.26
N VAL A 153 -5.00 -7.62 -0.56
CA VAL A 153 -6.47 -7.57 -0.53
C VAL A 153 -7.07 -7.03 -1.83
N ASP A 154 -6.37 -6.16 -2.54
CA ASP A 154 -6.86 -5.57 -3.80
C ASP A 154 -6.97 -6.59 -4.95
N ASP A 155 -6.28 -7.72 -4.84
CA ASP A 155 -6.42 -8.85 -5.75
C ASP A 155 -7.72 -9.66 -5.51
N VAL A 156 -8.34 -9.53 -4.34
CA VAL A 156 -9.48 -10.40 -3.95
C VAL A 156 -10.73 -9.64 -3.57
N ALA A 157 -10.64 -8.41 -3.07
CA ALA A 157 -11.79 -7.64 -2.61
C ALA A 157 -11.56 -6.14 -2.65
N CYS A 158 -12.62 -5.39 -2.94
CA CYS A 158 -12.63 -3.93 -2.83
C CYS A 158 -13.98 -3.42 -2.36
N PHE A 159 -14.03 -2.23 -1.76
CA PHE A 159 -15.29 -1.53 -1.52
C PHE A 159 -15.85 -0.96 -2.83
N ALA A 160 -17.10 -1.28 -3.15
CA ALA A 160 -17.84 -0.59 -4.21
C ALA A 160 -18.35 0.77 -3.72
N ARG A 161 -18.67 0.84 -2.43
CA ARG A 161 -19.05 2.03 -1.65
C ARG A 161 -19.00 1.67 -0.15
N PRO A 162 -19.12 2.63 0.77
CA PRO A 162 -19.15 2.34 2.19
C PRO A 162 -20.18 1.26 2.53
N GLY A 163 -19.71 0.22 3.25
CA GLY A 163 -20.52 -0.92 3.65
C GLY A 163 -20.81 -1.99 2.59
N GLU A 164 -20.39 -1.81 1.33
CA GLU A 164 -20.56 -2.80 0.27
C GLU A 164 -19.21 -3.23 -0.33
N VAL A 165 -18.96 -4.53 -0.34
CA VAL A 165 -17.72 -5.14 -0.84
C VAL A 165 -18.02 -5.98 -2.08
N ILE A 166 -17.18 -5.79 -3.10
CA ILE A 166 -17.07 -6.72 -4.23
C ILE A 166 -15.91 -7.65 -3.92
N CYS A 167 -16.11 -8.95 -4.05
CA CYS A 167 -15.04 -9.94 -3.87
C CYS A 167 -15.10 -11.01 -4.95
N ILE A 168 -13.97 -11.65 -5.18
CA ILE A 168 -13.92 -12.82 -6.06
C ILE A 168 -14.70 -13.96 -5.39
N TYR A 169 -15.30 -14.80 -6.22
CA TYR A 169 -16.07 -15.94 -5.77
C TYR A 169 -15.83 -17.16 -6.68
N THR A 170 -15.74 -18.33 -6.09
CA THR A 170 -15.71 -19.61 -6.82
C THR A 170 -16.64 -20.61 -6.18
N GLU A 171 -17.28 -21.44 -7.01
CA GLU A 171 -18.05 -22.60 -6.55
C GLU A 171 -17.18 -23.87 -6.46
N ASP A 172 -15.96 -23.81 -6.96
CA ASP A 172 -15.02 -24.94 -6.87
C ASP A 172 -14.52 -25.10 -5.43
N LYS A 173 -14.92 -26.23 -4.82
CA LYS A 173 -14.56 -26.57 -3.45
C LYS A 173 -13.08 -26.97 -3.24
N ASN A 174 -12.34 -27.10 -4.34
CA ASN A 174 -10.91 -27.45 -4.32
C ASN A 174 -10.01 -26.24 -4.52
N HIS A 175 -10.61 -25.07 -4.57
CA HIS A 175 -9.87 -23.82 -4.71
C HIS A 175 -9.67 -23.17 -3.36
#